data_cb8f7e7243cf51778587b552dd7a382b
#
_entry.id   cb8f7e7243cf51778587b552dd7a382b
#
_cell.length_a   1.000
_cell.length_b   1.000
_cell.length_c   1.000
_cell.angle_alpha   90.00
_cell.angle_beta   90.00
_cell.angle_gamma   90.00
#
_symmetry.space_group_name_H-M   'P 1'
#
loop_
_entity.id
_entity.type
_entity.pdbx_description
1 polymer ?
#
loop_
_entity_poly.entity_id
_entity_poly.type
_entity_poly.pdbx_seq_one_letter_code
_entity_poly.pdbx_strand_id
1 'polypeptide(L)'
;MKKIFSVLLALFLASSSILLGGCSETQSDGADYIFDYAMVGNPESLDPQYASDTSSMTVIGNLFTGLVTMDDNGILSNGVAEDYSISDDGLTYTFKIRKDCYWFYDENENESVDENEYFPVTAHDFVFAFQRIFNPETCSPHRETFLCLKNAENIIKNSADYNSIGVTAASDTELVFELDYPSAGFLSSLASSAAMPCNKEFFYNTKGRYGLDDKSIISNGAFFIRQWFYDPYGHDNFVYMNRN
;
A
#
# COMPACT_ATOMS: atom_id res chain seq x y z
N MET A 1 -21.03 -3.28 -75.88
CA MET A 1 -21.21 -4.15 -74.64
C MET A 1 -19.92 -4.33 -73.85
N LYS A 2 -18.75 -4.66 -74.49
CA LYS A 2 -17.50 -4.88 -73.70
C LYS A 2 -17.01 -3.65 -72.91
N LYS A 3 -17.18 -2.40 -73.41
CA LYS A 3 -16.73 -1.17 -72.77
C LYS A 3 -17.61 -0.80 -71.57
N ILE A 4 -18.92 -1.09 -71.62
CA ILE A 4 -19.86 -0.81 -70.49
C ILE A 4 -19.61 -1.80 -69.32
N PHE A 5 -19.29 -3.04 -69.63
CA PHE A 5 -18.96 -4.05 -68.64
C PHE A 5 -17.65 -3.74 -67.90
N SER A 6 -16.65 -3.18 -68.62
CA SER A 6 -15.37 -2.78 -68.02
C SER A 6 -15.52 -1.58 -67.06
N VAL A 7 -16.41 -0.63 -67.34
CA VAL A 7 -16.68 0.54 -66.51
C VAL A 7 -17.48 0.14 -65.25
N LEU A 8 -18.45 -0.76 -65.40
CA LEU A 8 -19.19 -1.31 -64.27
C LEU A 8 -18.33 -2.15 -63.33
N LEU A 9 -17.41 -2.93 -63.86
CA LEU A 9 -16.45 -3.71 -63.05
C LEU A 9 -15.45 -2.79 -62.29
N ALA A 10 -15.01 -1.70 -62.93
CA ALA A 10 -14.14 -0.71 -62.26
C ALA A 10 -14.85 0.07 -61.17
N LEU A 11 -16.15 0.39 -61.33
CA LEU A 11 -16.97 1.02 -60.30
C LEU A 11 -17.23 0.08 -59.10
N PHE A 12 -17.41 -1.22 -59.35
CA PHE A 12 -17.60 -2.21 -58.30
C PHE A 12 -16.31 -2.47 -57.48
N LEU A 13 -15.16 -2.43 -58.09
CA LEU A 13 -13.86 -2.53 -57.42
C LEU A 13 -13.50 -1.25 -56.63
N ALA A 14 -13.95 -0.08 -57.08
CA ALA A 14 -13.73 1.17 -56.34
C ALA A 14 -14.66 1.29 -55.13
N SER A 15 -15.85 0.68 -55.15
CA SER A 15 -16.76 0.68 -53.98
C SER A 15 -16.35 -0.32 -52.89
N SER A 16 -15.61 -1.39 -53.23
CA SER A 16 -15.12 -2.35 -52.23
C SER A 16 -13.90 -1.86 -51.46
N SER A 17 -13.17 -0.86 -51.95
CA SER A 17 -12.03 -0.27 -51.23
C SER A 17 -12.44 0.76 -50.15
N ILE A 18 -13.70 1.19 -50.12
CA ILE A 18 -14.20 2.14 -49.10
C ILE A 18 -14.67 1.40 -47.82
N LEU A 19 -14.82 0.07 -47.89
CA LEU A 19 -15.24 -0.75 -46.71
C LEU A 19 -14.09 -1.31 -45.88
N LEU A 20 -12.83 -1.04 -46.25
CA LEU A 20 -11.65 -1.49 -45.51
C LEU A 20 -10.94 -0.39 -44.72
N GLY A 21 -11.51 0.81 -44.66
CA GLY A 21 -10.99 1.97 -43.93
C GLY A 21 -11.64 2.17 -42.54
N GLY A 22 -12.06 1.10 -41.88
CA GLY A 22 -12.74 1.15 -40.59
C GLY A 22 -11.98 0.48 -39.43
N CYS A 23 -10.64 0.53 -39.42
CA CYS A 23 -9.95 0.52 -38.17
C CYS A 23 -9.85 1.98 -37.69
N SER A 24 -10.93 2.51 -37.12
CA SER A 24 -10.74 3.53 -36.11
C SER A 24 -9.93 2.86 -35.02
N GLU A 25 -8.70 3.32 -34.78
CA GLU A 25 -8.14 3.26 -33.44
C GLU A 25 -9.25 3.82 -32.55
N THR A 26 -9.94 2.96 -31.83
CA THR A 26 -10.65 3.36 -30.64
C THR A 26 -9.54 3.95 -29.79
N GLN A 27 -9.44 5.30 -29.77
CA GLN A 27 -8.99 5.94 -28.56
C GLN A 27 -9.75 5.20 -27.47
N SER A 28 -9.04 4.49 -26.62
CA SER A 28 -9.56 4.08 -25.36
C SER A 28 -9.85 5.40 -24.62
N ASP A 29 -11.05 5.93 -24.78
CA ASP A 29 -11.65 6.74 -23.73
C ASP A 29 -11.37 5.92 -22.50
N GLY A 30 -10.66 6.50 -21.52
CA GLY A 30 -10.21 5.77 -20.34
C GLY A 30 -11.40 5.07 -19.72
N ALA A 31 -11.65 3.85 -20.13
CA ALA A 31 -12.63 3.00 -19.53
C ALA A 31 -12.02 2.69 -18.16
N ASP A 32 -12.60 3.24 -17.12
CA ASP A 32 -12.28 2.88 -15.75
C ASP A 32 -12.45 1.36 -15.66
N TYR A 33 -11.33 0.64 -15.58
CA TYR A 33 -11.36 -0.79 -15.39
C TYR A 33 -11.78 -1.05 -13.95
N ILE A 34 -13.00 -1.52 -13.77
CA ILE A 34 -13.50 -1.99 -12.49
C ILE A 34 -13.05 -3.46 -12.36
N PHE A 35 -12.38 -3.75 -11.26
CA PHE A 35 -12.00 -5.10 -10.89
C PHE A 35 -12.74 -5.49 -9.61
N ASP A 36 -13.66 -6.46 -9.74
CA ASP A 36 -14.41 -6.99 -8.61
C ASP A 36 -13.69 -8.18 -7.99
N TYR A 37 -13.43 -8.13 -6.70
CA TYR A 37 -12.80 -9.19 -5.93
C TYR A 37 -13.67 -9.59 -4.74
N ALA A 38 -14.00 -10.89 -4.64
CA ALA A 38 -14.78 -11.41 -3.53
C ALA A 38 -13.88 -11.76 -2.34
N MET A 39 -14.10 -11.13 -1.20
CA MET A 39 -13.42 -11.44 0.06
C MET A 39 -14.21 -12.44 0.89
N VAL A 40 -13.51 -13.21 1.74
CA VAL A 40 -14.13 -14.25 2.60
C VAL A 40 -15.00 -13.62 3.69
N GLY A 41 -14.71 -12.40 4.10
CA GLY A 41 -15.44 -11.66 5.12
C GLY A 41 -15.15 -10.17 5.03
N ASN A 42 -15.75 -9.41 5.91
CA ASN A 42 -15.47 -7.98 6.06
C ASN A 42 -14.11 -7.77 6.71
N PRO A 43 -13.37 -6.73 6.31
CA PRO A 43 -12.23 -6.25 7.09
C PRO A 43 -12.69 -5.84 8.50
N GLU A 44 -11.97 -6.27 9.53
CA GLU A 44 -12.23 -5.86 10.91
C GLU A 44 -11.57 -4.53 11.25
N SER A 45 -10.38 -4.29 10.67
CA SER A 45 -9.61 -3.06 10.82
C SER A 45 -8.64 -2.91 9.66
N LEU A 46 -8.46 -1.69 9.17
CA LEU A 46 -7.43 -1.36 8.18
C LEU A 46 -6.16 -0.76 8.82
N ASP A 47 -6.03 -0.85 10.14
CA ASP A 47 -4.80 -0.47 10.85
C ASP A 47 -3.73 -1.56 10.68
N PRO A 48 -2.63 -1.31 9.92
CA PRO A 48 -1.63 -2.33 9.61
C PRO A 48 -0.95 -2.92 10.86
N GLN A 49 -0.80 -2.15 11.94
CA GLN A 49 -0.14 -2.59 13.17
C GLN A 49 -1.07 -3.40 14.09
N TYR A 50 -2.37 -3.43 13.79
CA TYR A 50 -3.37 -4.14 14.59
C TYR A 50 -4.04 -5.28 13.84
N ALA A 51 -4.33 -5.11 12.54
CA ALA A 51 -5.07 -6.07 11.72
C ALA A 51 -4.35 -7.43 11.61
N SER A 52 -5.12 -8.52 11.75
CA SER A 52 -4.59 -9.89 11.64
C SER A 52 -5.48 -10.84 10.83
N ASP A 53 -6.68 -10.40 10.42
CA ASP A 53 -7.56 -11.18 9.57
C ASP A 53 -7.21 -11.02 8.08
N THR A 54 -7.53 -12.06 7.29
CA THR A 54 -7.18 -12.12 5.86
C THR A 54 -7.82 -11.02 5.05
N SER A 55 -9.08 -10.65 5.34
CA SER A 55 -9.79 -9.61 4.57
C SER A 55 -9.18 -8.24 4.80
N SER A 56 -8.87 -7.89 6.05
CA SER A 56 -8.14 -6.67 6.40
C SER A 56 -6.78 -6.61 5.71
N MET A 57 -5.98 -7.70 5.78
CA MET A 57 -4.66 -7.76 5.16
C MET A 57 -4.72 -7.65 3.63
N THR A 58 -5.76 -8.17 2.99
CA THR A 58 -5.97 -8.04 1.54
C THR A 58 -6.19 -6.56 1.16
N VAL A 59 -7.01 -5.83 1.89
CA VAL A 59 -7.25 -4.41 1.65
C VAL A 59 -5.99 -3.59 1.96
N ILE A 60 -5.35 -3.83 3.12
CA ILE A 60 -4.11 -3.15 3.53
C ILE A 60 -3.02 -3.31 2.47
N GLY A 61 -2.86 -4.50 1.88
CA GLY A 61 -1.86 -4.75 0.83
C GLY A 61 -2.07 -3.95 -0.46
N ASN A 62 -3.27 -3.40 -0.69
CA ASN A 62 -3.56 -2.49 -1.81
C ASN A 62 -3.42 -1.01 -1.42
N LEU A 63 -3.67 -0.68 -0.15
CA LEU A 63 -3.59 0.70 0.36
C LEU A 63 -2.18 1.13 0.75
N PHE A 64 -1.31 0.20 1.13
CA PHE A 64 0.00 0.52 1.67
C PHE A 64 1.14 -0.14 0.90
N THR A 65 2.28 0.53 0.90
CA THR A 65 3.56 -0.01 0.42
C THR A 65 4.58 0.11 1.54
N GLY A 66 5.22 -1.02 1.92
CA GLY A 66 6.28 -1.07 2.92
C GLY A 66 7.66 -0.70 2.37
N LEU A 67 8.69 -0.83 3.20
CA LEU A 67 10.09 -0.63 2.78
C LEU A 67 10.49 -1.55 1.65
N VAL A 68 10.11 -2.81 1.76
CA VAL A 68 10.30 -3.85 0.76
C VAL A 68 8.95 -4.54 0.50
N THR A 69 8.82 -5.13 -0.67
CA THR A 69 7.69 -5.96 -1.08
C THR A 69 8.18 -7.37 -1.35
N MET A 70 7.29 -8.34 -1.31
CA MET A 70 7.60 -9.74 -1.60
C MET A 70 6.57 -10.29 -2.59
N ASP A 71 7.06 -10.92 -3.66
CA ASP A 71 6.19 -11.57 -4.64
C ASP A 71 5.74 -12.97 -4.18
N ASP A 72 4.86 -13.60 -4.97
CA ASP A 72 4.31 -14.94 -4.69
C ASP A 72 5.40 -16.04 -4.67
N ASN A 73 6.59 -15.79 -5.22
CA ASN A 73 7.73 -16.71 -5.19
C ASN A 73 8.65 -16.45 -3.99
N GLY A 74 8.32 -15.47 -3.13
CA GLY A 74 9.14 -15.08 -1.99
C GLY A 74 10.35 -14.20 -2.36
N ILE A 75 10.35 -13.60 -3.55
CA ILE A 75 11.42 -12.71 -4.00
C ILE A 75 11.15 -11.30 -3.46
N LEU A 76 12.12 -10.77 -2.72
CA LEU A 76 12.06 -9.41 -2.20
C LEU A 76 12.44 -8.40 -3.28
N SER A 77 11.71 -7.29 -3.28
CA SER A 77 11.94 -6.13 -4.12
C SER A 77 11.81 -4.85 -3.29
N ASN A 78 12.40 -3.76 -3.76
CA ASN A 78 12.28 -2.47 -3.12
C ASN A 78 10.83 -1.94 -3.25
N GLY A 79 10.30 -1.44 -2.15
CA GLY A 79 9.03 -0.71 -2.09
C GLY A 79 9.28 0.79 -1.94
N VAL A 80 9.02 1.32 -0.74
CA VAL A 80 9.34 2.72 -0.37
C VAL A 80 10.86 2.94 -0.24
N ALA A 81 11.63 1.89 0.07
CA ALA A 81 13.08 1.98 0.07
C ALA A 81 13.64 2.11 -1.36
N GLU A 82 14.55 3.05 -1.58
CA GLU A 82 15.37 3.15 -2.81
C GLU A 82 16.46 2.09 -2.79
N ASP A 83 17.11 1.92 -1.63
CA ASP A 83 18.21 0.99 -1.38
C ASP A 83 18.34 0.72 0.11
N TYR A 84 19.09 -0.31 0.47
CA TYR A 84 19.43 -0.60 1.85
C TYR A 84 20.83 -1.24 1.97
N SER A 85 21.40 -1.11 3.15
CA SER A 85 22.68 -1.78 3.51
C SER A 85 22.54 -2.52 4.84
N ILE A 86 23.35 -3.54 5.00
CA ILE A 86 23.42 -4.36 6.20
C ILE A 86 24.85 -4.32 6.70
N SER A 87 25.07 -4.10 8.01
CA SER A 87 26.38 -4.16 8.63
C SER A 87 26.98 -5.56 8.57
N ASP A 88 28.31 -5.67 8.64
CA ASP A 88 29.03 -6.95 8.54
C ASP A 88 28.61 -7.97 9.63
N ASP A 89 28.20 -7.48 10.80
CA ASP A 89 27.69 -8.30 11.92
C ASP A 89 26.21 -8.68 11.77
N GLY A 90 25.51 -8.13 10.77
CA GLY A 90 24.09 -8.40 10.53
C GLY A 90 23.15 -7.78 11.56
N LEU A 91 23.63 -6.79 12.36
CA LEU A 91 22.85 -6.18 13.44
C LEU A 91 22.26 -4.81 13.07
N THR A 92 22.76 -4.15 12.04
CA THR A 92 22.28 -2.84 11.62
C THR A 92 21.82 -2.87 10.17
N TYR A 93 20.59 -2.43 9.94
CA TYR A 93 20.01 -2.28 8.60
C TYR A 93 19.72 -0.81 8.39
N THR A 94 20.29 -0.21 7.34
CA THR A 94 20.08 1.19 6.98
C THR A 94 19.35 1.24 5.64
N PHE A 95 18.15 1.85 5.64
CA PHE A 95 17.32 2.02 4.46
C PHE A 95 17.33 3.47 4.01
N LYS A 96 17.42 3.68 2.70
CA LYS A 96 17.22 4.98 2.06
C LYS A 96 15.80 5.07 1.51
N ILE A 97 15.01 6.02 2.00
CA ILE A 97 13.63 6.24 1.58
C ILE A 97 13.61 7.03 0.26
N ARG A 98 12.80 6.60 -0.68
CA ARG A 98 12.55 7.29 -1.95
C ARG A 98 11.85 8.64 -1.69
N LYS A 99 12.19 9.65 -2.49
CA LYS A 99 11.58 10.99 -2.36
C LYS A 99 10.28 11.16 -3.14
N ASP A 100 9.94 10.19 -3.97
CA ASP A 100 8.73 10.14 -4.81
C ASP A 100 7.66 9.21 -4.23
N CYS A 101 7.71 8.94 -2.93
CA CYS A 101 6.68 8.22 -2.19
C CYS A 101 5.85 9.19 -1.36
N TYR A 102 4.54 9.10 -1.49
CA TYR A 102 3.61 10.03 -0.87
C TYR A 102 2.50 9.31 -0.13
N TRP A 103 1.97 9.96 0.88
CA TRP A 103 0.68 9.68 1.45
C TRP A 103 -0.40 10.34 0.60
N PHE A 104 -1.53 9.68 0.45
CA PHE A 104 -2.69 10.12 -0.31
C PHE A 104 -3.93 10.10 0.57
N TYR A 105 -4.69 11.18 0.54
CA TYR A 105 -5.93 11.33 1.30
C TYR A 105 -6.89 12.25 0.56
N ASP A 106 -8.04 11.71 0.11
CA ASP A 106 -9.13 12.49 -0.49
C ASP A 106 -9.91 13.22 0.62
N GLU A 107 -9.38 14.37 1.07
CA GLU A 107 -9.95 15.13 2.20
C GLU A 107 -11.30 15.76 1.83
N ASN A 108 -11.43 16.19 0.58
CA ASN A 108 -12.62 16.86 0.09
C ASN A 108 -13.70 15.92 -0.46
N GLU A 109 -13.45 14.60 -0.46
CA GLU A 109 -14.37 13.55 -0.88
C GLU A 109 -14.85 13.70 -2.35
N ASN A 110 -13.97 14.20 -3.24
CA ASN A 110 -14.28 14.37 -4.66
C ASN A 110 -13.91 13.15 -5.53
N GLU A 111 -13.50 12.03 -4.90
CA GLU A 111 -13.15 10.76 -5.52
C GLU A 111 -11.82 10.78 -6.28
N SER A 112 -10.99 11.80 -6.06
CA SER A 112 -9.64 11.93 -6.57
C SER A 112 -8.72 12.51 -5.50
N VAL A 113 -7.42 12.38 -5.67
CA VAL A 113 -6.43 13.00 -4.79
C VAL A 113 -5.85 14.23 -5.50
N ASP A 114 -6.13 15.42 -4.97
CA ASP A 114 -5.68 16.69 -5.51
C ASP A 114 -4.23 17.01 -5.08
N GLU A 115 -3.58 17.99 -5.73
CA GLU A 115 -2.18 18.36 -5.46
C GLU A 115 -1.88 18.75 -4.00
N ASN A 116 -2.88 19.18 -3.24
CA ASN A 116 -2.76 19.56 -1.83
C ASN A 116 -3.12 18.42 -0.86
N GLU A 117 -3.51 17.25 -1.37
CA GLU A 117 -3.96 16.09 -0.60
C GLU A 117 -2.94 14.96 -0.56
N TYR A 118 -1.70 15.22 -1.02
CA TYR A 118 -0.60 14.29 -0.86
C TYR A 118 0.62 14.96 -0.23
N PHE A 119 1.34 14.21 0.60
CA PHE A 119 2.51 14.67 1.33
C PHE A 119 3.54 13.53 1.49
N PRO A 120 4.84 13.85 1.67
CA PRO A 120 5.90 12.84 1.61
C PRO A 120 5.75 11.76 2.68
N VAL A 121 6.02 10.50 2.31
CA VAL A 121 6.33 9.42 3.25
C VAL A 121 7.76 9.60 3.73
N THR A 122 7.99 9.50 5.02
CA THR A 122 9.29 9.71 5.65
C THR A 122 9.73 8.53 6.51
N ALA A 123 11.00 8.48 6.87
CA ALA A 123 11.53 7.50 7.83
C ALA A 123 10.81 7.58 9.19
N HIS A 124 10.32 8.75 9.58
CA HIS A 124 9.59 8.95 10.84
C HIS A 124 8.26 8.19 10.89
N ASP A 125 7.60 7.97 9.73
CA ASP A 125 6.36 7.21 9.64
C ASP A 125 6.59 5.73 9.96
N PHE A 126 7.74 5.19 9.58
CA PHE A 126 8.16 3.83 9.95
C PHE A 126 8.55 3.74 11.42
N VAL A 127 9.32 4.71 11.95
CA VAL A 127 9.63 4.74 13.39
C VAL A 127 8.35 4.72 14.22
N PHE A 128 7.37 5.53 13.87
CA PHE A 128 6.10 5.57 14.57
C PHE A 128 5.32 4.26 14.45
N ALA A 129 5.29 3.63 13.28
CA ALA A 129 4.66 2.33 13.06
C ALA A 129 5.24 1.25 14.01
N PHE A 130 6.57 1.16 14.11
CA PHE A 130 7.22 0.20 15.01
C PHE A 130 7.02 0.55 16.49
N GLN A 131 7.03 1.82 16.86
CA GLN A 131 6.65 2.25 18.21
C GLN A 131 5.23 1.80 18.55
N ARG A 132 4.28 1.89 17.61
CA ARG A 132 2.91 1.41 17.79
C ARG A 132 2.84 -0.11 17.98
N ILE A 133 3.61 -0.91 17.21
CA ILE A 133 3.66 -2.37 17.38
C ILE A 133 4.02 -2.73 18.82
N PHE A 134 4.98 -2.01 19.42
CA PHE A 134 5.46 -2.29 20.76
C PHE A 134 4.74 -1.52 21.88
N ASN A 135 3.94 -0.52 21.55
CA ASN A 135 3.10 0.19 22.54
C ASN A 135 2.05 -0.79 23.10
N PRO A 136 2.00 -0.99 24.44
CA PRO A 136 0.99 -1.85 25.07
C PRO A 136 -0.46 -1.47 24.74
N GLU A 137 -0.73 -0.18 24.54
CA GLU A 137 -2.08 0.31 24.22
C GLU A 137 -2.57 -0.09 22.83
N THR A 138 -1.67 -0.33 21.88
CA THR A 138 -2.03 -0.82 20.54
C THR A 138 -2.53 -2.26 20.58
N CYS A 139 -2.12 -3.05 21.57
CA CYS A 139 -2.42 -4.49 21.65
C CYS A 139 -2.05 -5.24 20.36
N SER A 140 -0.98 -4.82 19.68
CA SER A 140 -0.57 -5.42 18.41
C SER A 140 -0.30 -6.92 18.52
N PRO A 141 -0.87 -7.76 17.65
CA PRO A 141 -0.58 -9.19 17.58
C PRO A 141 0.80 -9.49 16.95
N HIS A 142 1.49 -8.46 16.42
CA HIS A 142 2.70 -8.62 15.59
C HIS A 142 4.02 -8.45 16.35
N ARG A 143 3.99 -8.23 17.67
CA ARG A 143 5.21 -8.02 18.49
C ARG A 143 6.24 -9.13 18.33
N GLU A 144 5.77 -10.38 18.29
CA GLU A 144 6.64 -11.54 18.23
C GLU A 144 7.40 -11.65 16.90
N THR A 145 6.85 -11.09 15.83
CA THR A 145 7.50 -11.06 14.50
C THR A 145 8.80 -10.27 14.51
N PHE A 146 8.90 -9.27 15.39
CA PHE A 146 10.02 -8.33 15.45
C PHE A 146 10.83 -8.39 16.74
N LEU A 147 10.85 -9.55 17.42
CA LEU A 147 11.61 -9.74 18.69
C LEU A 147 13.12 -9.56 18.54
N CYS A 148 13.65 -9.72 17.32
CA CYS A 148 15.07 -9.47 17.06
C CYS A 148 15.48 -8.00 17.16
N LEU A 149 14.52 -7.05 17.14
CA LEU A 149 14.82 -5.64 17.28
C LEU A 149 15.38 -5.33 18.67
N LYS A 150 16.36 -4.46 18.70
CA LYS A 150 16.98 -3.97 19.94
C LYS A 150 15.92 -3.46 20.93
N ASN A 151 16.04 -3.86 22.17
CA ASN A 151 15.09 -3.59 23.27
C ASN A 151 13.71 -4.27 23.17
N ALA A 152 13.37 -4.99 22.11
CA ALA A 152 12.04 -5.60 21.93
C ALA A 152 11.62 -6.44 23.15
N GLU A 153 12.49 -7.36 23.59
CA GLU A 153 12.20 -8.20 24.76
C GLU A 153 12.06 -7.39 26.07
N ASN A 154 12.88 -6.36 26.25
CA ASN A 154 12.83 -5.52 27.45
C ASN A 154 11.51 -4.74 27.50
N ILE A 155 11.03 -4.25 26.35
CA ILE A 155 9.74 -3.55 26.25
C ILE A 155 8.59 -4.50 26.61
N ILE A 156 8.59 -5.71 26.03
CA ILE A 156 7.56 -6.72 26.32
C ILE A 156 7.53 -7.12 27.79
N LYS A 157 8.69 -7.18 28.43
CA LYS A 157 8.83 -7.44 29.89
C LYS A 157 8.51 -6.20 30.75
N ASN A 158 8.07 -5.09 30.18
CA ASN A 158 7.84 -3.80 30.83
C ASN A 158 9.08 -3.23 31.57
N SER A 159 10.29 -3.56 31.08
CA SER A 159 11.56 -3.06 31.63
C SER A 159 12.18 -1.93 30.82
N ALA A 160 11.57 -1.56 29.68
CA ALA A 160 11.97 -0.44 28.82
C ALA A 160 10.74 0.26 28.23
N ASP A 161 10.92 1.53 27.85
CA ASP A 161 9.90 2.31 27.14
C ASP A 161 9.80 1.85 25.68
N TYR A 162 8.59 1.74 25.12
CA TYR A 162 8.35 1.33 23.73
C TYR A 162 8.96 2.28 22.71
N ASN A 163 9.19 3.55 23.06
CA ASN A 163 9.92 4.50 22.21
C ASN A 163 11.41 4.16 22.07
N SER A 164 11.93 3.26 22.90
CA SER A 164 13.33 2.79 22.83
C SER A 164 13.54 1.60 21.90
N ILE A 165 12.50 1.17 21.17
CA ILE A 165 12.64 0.11 20.15
C ILE A 165 13.72 0.48 19.15
N GLY A 166 14.54 -0.49 18.74
CA GLY A 166 15.69 -0.31 17.84
C GLY A 166 15.35 0.14 16.43
N VAL A 167 14.53 1.20 16.28
CA VAL A 167 14.15 1.80 15.00
C VAL A 167 14.28 3.31 15.12
N THR A 168 15.12 3.93 14.28
CA THR A 168 15.39 5.37 14.34
C THR A 168 15.43 5.98 12.95
N ALA A 169 14.99 7.24 12.82
CA ALA A 169 15.15 8.05 11.63
C ALA A 169 16.39 8.94 11.80
N ALA A 170 17.43 8.70 11.02
CA ALA A 170 18.60 9.56 10.99
C ALA A 170 18.32 10.86 10.22
N SER A 171 17.38 10.82 9.29
CA SER A 171 16.80 11.96 8.57
C SER A 171 15.40 11.57 8.06
N ASP A 172 14.72 12.49 7.36
CA ASP A 172 13.43 12.16 6.70
C ASP A 172 13.55 11.02 5.69
N THR A 173 14.74 10.81 5.13
CA THR A 173 14.99 9.80 4.08
C THR A 173 15.95 8.70 4.51
N GLU A 174 16.34 8.61 5.75
CA GLU A 174 17.24 7.56 6.25
C GLU A 174 16.68 6.93 7.51
N LEU A 175 16.39 5.63 7.42
CA LEU A 175 15.81 4.80 8.47
C LEU A 175 16.81 3.71 8.88
N VAL A 176 17.03 3.56 10.19
CA VAL A 176 17.96 2.59 10.75
C VAL A 176 17.23 1.65 11.68
N PHE A 177 17.42 0.34 11.47
CA PHE A 177 17.03 -0.71 12.40
C PHE A 177 18.27 -1.28 13.08
N GLU A 178 18.22 -1.42 14.39
CA GLU A 178 19.20 -2.11 15.20
C GLU A 178 18.59 -3.39 15.78
N LEU A 179 19.32 -4.50 15.68
CA LEU A 179 18.93 -5.80 16.19
C LEU A 179 19.75 -6.18 17.43
N ASP A 180 19.17 -6.92 18.36
CA ASP A 180 19.89 -7.52 19.50
C ASP A 180 20.64 -8.80 19.08
N TYR A 181 20.20 -9.46 18.01
CA TYR A 181 20.85 -10.64 17.44
C TYR A 181 20.56 -10.76 15.94
N PRO A 182 21.45 -11.35 15.13
CA PRO A 182 21.25 -11.50 13.69
C PRO A 182 20.02 -12.36 13.38
N SER A 183 19.17 -11.90 12.46
CA SER A 183 17.95 -12.62 12.03
C SER A 183 17.87 -12.70 10.51
N ALA A 184 18.04 -13.90 9.97
CA ALA A 184 17.95 -14.13 8.52
C ALA A 184 16.55 -13.81 7.92
N GLY A 185 15.51 -13.90 8.74
CA GLY A 185 14.12 -13.59 8.33
C GLY A 185 13.72 -12.14 8.48
N PHE A 186 14.58 -11.29 9.08
CA PHE A 186 14.17 -9.90 9.40
C PHE A 186 13.76 -9.11 8.16
N LEU A 187 14.53 -9.17 7.08
CA LEU A 187 14.23 -8.45 5.85
C LEU A 187 12.90 -8.91 5.24
N SER A 188 12.60 -10.21 5.27
CA SER A 188 11.32 -10.75 4.82
C SER A 188 10.15 -10.30 5.71
N SER A 189 10.39 -10.17 7.03
CA SER A 189 9.37 -9.66 7.96
C SER A 189 8.97 -8.22 7.65
N LEU A 190 9.88 -7.41 7.09
CA LEU A 190 9.59 -6.02 6.68
C LEU A 190 8.66 -5.93 5.47
N ALA A 191 8.41 -7.03 4.74
CA ALA A 191 7.40 -7.08 3.68
C ALA A 191 5.99 -7.40 4.22
N SER A 192 5.83 -7.64 5.52
CA SER A 192 4.51 -7.89 6.13
C SER A 192 3.69 -6.61 6.28
N SER A 193 2.37 -6.77 6.34
CA SER A 193 1.45 -5.64 6.57
C SER A 193 1.76 -4.86 7.86
N ALA A 194 2.21 -5.54 8.91
CA ALA A 194 2.55 -4.90 10.18
C ALA A 194 3.72 -3.89 10.08
N ALA A 195 4.63 -4.06 9.09
CA ALA A 195 5.76 -3.16 8.85
C ALA A 195 5.43 -1.97 7.94
N MET A 196 4.17 -1.81 7.51
CA MET A 196 3.74 -0.64 6.74
C MET A 196 3.90 0.65 7.55
N PRO A 197 4.19 1.79 6.90
CA PRO A 197 4.34 3.05 7.59
C PRO A 197 3.01 3.51 8.23
N CYS A 198 3.09 4.39 9.22
CA CYS A 198 1.96 5.04 9.85
C CYS A 198 2.25 6.52 10.04
N ASN A 199 1.45 7.39 9.42
CA ASN A 199 1.61 8.82 9.62
C ASN A 199 1.12 9.22 11.00
N LYS A 200 2.02 9.77 11.79
CA LYS A 200 1.79 10.09 13.21
C LYS A 200 0.72 11.18 13.39
N GLU A 201 0.77 12.22 12.57
CA GLU A 201 -0.16 13.34 12.67
C GLU A 201 -1.58 12.90 12.30
N PHE A 202 -1.72 12.21 11.16
CA PHE A 202 -3.00 11.66 10.74
C PHE A 202 -3.56 10.68 11.80
N PHE A 203 -2.74 9.76 12.31
CA PHE A 203 -3.15 8.82 13.34
C PHE A 203 -3.79 9.52 14.54
N TYR A 204 -3.14 10.55 15.09
CA TYR A 204 -3.69 11.27 16.23
C TYR A 204 -4.94 12.09 15.87
N ASN A 205 -5.03 12.62 14.66
CA ASN A 205 -6.19 13.38 14.19
C ASN A 205 -7.44 12.50 14.05
N THR A 206 -7.30 11.19 13.86
CA THR A 206 -8.45 10.24 13.86
C THR A 206 -9.08 10.02 15.23
N LYS A 207 -8.43 10.47 16.31
CA LYS A 207 -8.93 10.38 17.71
C LYS A 207 -9.34 8.95 18.11
N GLY A 208 -8.50 7.98 17.74
CA GLY A 208 -8.69 6.56 18.07
C GLY A 208 -9.55 5.80 17.06
N ARG A 209 -9.84 6.38 15.88
CA ARG A 209 -10.61 5.71 14.83
C ARG A 209 -9.74 5.17 13.69
N TYR A 210 -8.42 5.31 13.76
CA TYR A 210 -7.50 4.90 12.69
C TYR A 210 -7.79 3.48 12.20
N GLY A 211 -8.07 3.37 10.90
CA GLY A 211 -8.36 2.09 10.24
C GLY A 211 -9.73 1.48 10.55
N LEU A 212 -10.67 2.23 11.17
CA LEU A 212 -12.01 1.75 11.51
C LEU A 212 -13.11 2.18 10.53
N ASP A 213 -12.81 3.09 9.64
CA ASP A 213 -13.69 3.55 8.56
C ASP A 213 -12.88 4.19 7.42
N ASP A 214 -13.55 4.47 6.29
CA ASP A 214 -12.97 5.06 5.08
C ASP A 214 -12.38 6.46 5.28
N LYS A 215 -12.88 7.22 6.26
CA LYS A 215 -12.40 8.59 6.56
C LYS A 215 -11.24 8.61 7.56
N SER A 216 -10.97 7.48 8.19
CA SER A 216 -9.95 7.34 9.24
C SER A 216 -8.76 6.53 8.77
N ILE A 217 -8.51 6.49 7.47
CA ILE A 217 -7.36 5.81 6.86
C ILE A 217 -6.79 6.67 5.72
N ILE A 218 -5.48 6.66 5.57
CA ILE A 218 -4.75 7.20 4.42
C ILE A 218 -3.93 6.10 3.78
N SER A 219 -3.50 6.29 2.56
CA SER A 219 -2.73 5.30 1.82
C SER A 219 -1.40 5.86 1.33
N ASN A 220 -0.41 4.98 1.13
CA ASN A 220 0.82 5.29 0.41
C ASN A 220 1.11 4.24 -0.68
N GLY A 221 0.14 3.42 -0.99
CA GLY A 221 0.21 2.34 -1.99
C GLY A 221 -0.41 2.73 -3.33
N ALA A 222 -0.80 1.72 -4.10
CA ALA A 222 -1.33 1.91 -5.44
C ALA A 222 -2.77 2.46 -5.46
N PHE A 223 -3.49 2.30 -4.36
CA PHE A 223 -4.89 2.68 -4.26
C PHE A 223 -5.15 3.47 -2.98
N PHE A 224 -6.16 4.34 -2.99
CA PHE A 224 -6.77 4.92 -1.81
C PHE A 224 -8.19 4.40 -1.63
N ILE A 225 -8.70 4.45 -0.39
CA ILE A 225 -10.05 4.02 -0.10
C ILE A 225 -11.02 5.15 -0.42
N ARG A 226 -12.03 4.82 -1.24
CA ARG A 226 -13.11 5.74 -1.59
C ARG A 226 -14.30 5.56 -0.67
N GLN A 227 -14.65 4.30 -0.40
CA GLN A 227 -15.79 3.98 0.44
C GLN A 227 -15.63 2.59 1.06
N TRP A 228 -15.93 2.48 2.34
CA TRP A 228 -16.05 1.22 3.02
C TRP A 228 -17.43 1.14 3.68
N PHE A 229 -18.27 0.29 3.13
CA PHE A 229 -19.63 0.09 3.60
C PHE A 229 -19.76 -1.29 4.25
N TYR A 230 -20.30 -1.27 5.45
CA TYR A 230 -20.62 -2.45 6.23
C TYR A 230 -22.10 -2.48 6.57
N ASP A 231 -22.83 -3.50 6.09
CA ASP A 231 -24.19 -3.77 6.52
C ASP A 231 -24.16 -4.77 7.69
N PRO A 232 -24.55 -4.37 8.90
CA PRO A 232 -24.59 -5.28 10.05
C PRO A 232 -25.59 -6.43 9.89
N TYR A 233 -26.47 -6.34 8.91
CA TYR A 233 -27.43 -7.41 8.55
C TYR A 233 -26.94 -8.34 7.43
N GLY A 234 -25.75 -8.04 6.88
CA GLY A 234 -25.02 -8.96 6.00
C GLY A 234 -25.49 -9.03 4.56
N HIS A 235 -26.19 -8.02 4.03
CA HIS A 235 -26.71 -8.05 2.68
C HIS A 235 -25.73 -7.48 1.64
N ASP A 236 -25.04 -6.38 1.98
CA ASP A 236 -24.13 -5.72 1.06
C ASP A 236 -22.93 -5.15 1.82
N ASN A 237 -21.76 -5.81 1.70
CA ASN A 237 -20.51 -5.30 2.25
C ASN A 237 -19.55 -5.09 1.11
N PHE A 238 -18.94 -3.89 1.04
CA PHE A 238 -17.98 -3.58 -0.01
C PHE A 238 -16.91 -2.59 0.46
N VAL A 239 -15.77 -2.68 -0.18
CA VAL A 239 -14.68 -1.71 -0.10
C VAL A 239 -14.39 -1.23 -1.52
N TYR A 240 -14.62 0.04 -1.79
CA TYR A 240 -14.25 0.69 -3.03
C TYR A 240 -12.92 1.40 -2.87
N MET A 241 -12.01 1.12 -3.81
CA MET A 241 -10.70 1.75 -3.88
C MET A 241 -10.49 2.35 -5.26
N ASN A 242 -9.98 3.57 -5.33
CA ASN A 242 -9.55 4.22 -6.54
C ASN A 242 -8.02 4.19 -6.62
N ARG A 243 -7.49 4.23 -7.83
CA ARG A 243 -6.05 4.30 -8.08
C ARG A 243 -5.52 5.68 -7.69
N ASN A 244 -4.37 5.71 -7.01
CA ASN A 244 -3.59 6.92 -6.73
C ASN A 244 -2.89 7.46 -7.97
#